data_e102200b9fcb14848d5f95046307836c
#
_entry.id   e102200b9fcb14848d5f95046307836c
#
_cell.length_a   1.000
_cell.length_b   1.000
_cell.length_c   1.000
_cell.angle_alpha   90.00
_cell.angle_beta   90.00
_cell.angle_gamma   90.00
#
_symmetry.space_group_name_H-M   'P 1'
#
loop_
_entity.id
_entity.type
_entity.pdbx_description
1 polymer ?
#
loop_
_entity_poly.entity_id
_entity_poly.type
_entity_poly.pdbx_seq_one_letter_code
_entity_poly.pdbx_strand_id
1 'polypeptide(L)'
;DVLRHHNLVKIGMGDVTGHGLESGVLMLMVHSIVRSLLEMGAYDPVRFLVIPNQVLFQNIQRTDMAKTLTLCFLDFQDNQLTLSGQHEELIVGRTDGRVERIATMDLGLPIGMVPDISPHVAMQRVAFEPADVVLLFTDGITEAENVTGEQYGIERLCESLRRHMAHDAKRIQRGVVEDVLQFIGKNTVFDDITLLVVKRIS
;
A
#
# COMPACT_ATOMS: atom_id res chain seq x y z
N ASP A 1 -0.13 -3.32 -7.22
CA ASP A 1 -0.75 -4.24 -8.19
C ASP A 1 -1.92 -4.99 -7.56
N VAL A 2 -2.89 -5.43 -8.39
CA VAL A 2 -4.03 -6.26 -7.97
C VAL A 2 -3.96 -7.58 -8.72
N LEU A 3 -3.68 -8.64 -7.99
CA LEU A 3 -3.51 -9.99 -8.53
C LEU A 3 -4.68 -10.87 -8.10
N ARG A 4 -5.15 -11.73 -9.01
CA ARG A 4 -6.21 -12.70 -8.73
C ARG A 4 -5.72 -14.09 -9.07
N HIS A 5 -5.89 -14.99 -8.12
CA HIS A 5 -5.55 -16.40 -8.31
C HIS A 5 -6.55 -17.26 -7.55
N HIS A 6 -7.35 -18.05 -8.28
CA HIS A 6 -8.50 -18.79 -7.72
C HIS A 6 -9.43 -17.86 -6.92
N ASN A 7 -9.64 -18.13 -5.63
CA ASN A 7 -10.47 -17.35 -4.71
C ASN A 7 -9.69 -16.31 -3.89
N LEU A 8 -8.38 -16.14 -4.15
CA LEU A 8 -7.54 -15.12 -3.52
C LEU A 8 -7.48 -13.86 -4.40
N VAL A 9 -7.76 -12.71 -3.81
CA VAL A 9 -7.39 -11.41 -4.36
C VAL A 9 -6.24 -10.87 -3.50
N LYS A 10 -5.05 -10.75 -4.09
CA LYS A 10 -3.87 -10.18 -3.45
C LYS A 10 -3.62 -8.79 -4.01
N ILE A 11 -3.58 -7.81 -3.15
CA ILE A 11 -3.27 -6.42 -3.47
C ILE A 11 -1.92 -6.10 -2.85
N GLY A 12 -0.95 -5.69 -3.66
CA GLY A 12 0.35 -5.23 -3.19
C GLY A 12 0.49 -3.73 -3.43
N MET A 13 0.91 -3.01 -2.41
CA MET A 13 1.34 -1.62 -2.48
C MET A 13 2.67 -1.46 -1.80
N GLY A 14 3.51 -0.60 -2.34
CA GLY A 14 4.82 -0.30 -1.80
C GLY A 14 5.42 0.89 -2.51
N ASP A 15 6.45 1.45 -1.91
CA ASP A 15 7.19 2.57 -2.44
C ASP A 15 8.70 2.33 -2.33
N VAL A 16 9.46 2.75 -3.36
CA VAL A 16 10.90 2.57 -3.43
C VAL A 16 11.57 3.89 -3.11
N THR A 17 12.51 3.89 -2.17
CA THR A 17 13.27 5.10 -1.80
C THR A 17 13.88 5.80 -3.02
N GLY A 18 13.55 7.10 -3.21
CA GLY A 18 14.00 7.95 -4.30
C GLY A 18 13.36 7.57 -5.64
N HIS A 19 13.83 8.15 -6.72
CA HIS A 19 13.24 8.07 -8.05
C HIS A 19 14.25 7.63 -9.13
N GLY A 20 13.76 7.43 -10.34
CA GLY A 20 14.57 7.14 -11.51
C GLY A 20 14.68 5.67 -11.85
N LEU A 21 15.65 5.34 -12.72
CA LEU A 21 15.78 4.02 -13.32
C LEU A 21 15.98 2.91 -12.30
N GLU A 22 16.80 3.14 -11.28
CA GLU A 22 17.09 2.13 -10.25
C GLU A 22 15.84 1.75 -9.46
N SER A 23 15.04 2.75 -9.05
CA SER A 23 13.77 2.50 -8.36
C SER A 23 12.80 1.71 -9.23
N GLY A 24 12.72 2.05 -10.53
CA GLY A 24 11.92 1.31 -11.50
C GLY A 24 12.36 -0.14 -11.70
N VAL A 25 13.67 -0.40 -11.71
CA VAL A 25 14.22 -1.77 -11.79
C VAL A 25 13.85 -2.58 -10.55
N LEU A 26 14.02 -2.03 -9.35
CA LEU A 26 13.64 -2.70 -8.10
C LEU A 26 12.14 -3.00 -8.05
N MET A 27 11.31 -2.06 -8.44
CA MET A 27 9.86 -2.26 -8.54
C MET A 27 9.51 -3.41 -9.48
N LEU A 28 10.12 -3.47 -10.68
CA LEU A 28 9.89 -4.55 -11.65
C LEU A 28 10.38 -5.91 -11.13
N MET A 29 11.48 -5.94 -10.38
CA MET A 29 11.98 -7.17 -9.74
C MET A 29 10.96 -7.69 -8.71
N VAL A 30 10.49 -6.83 -7.80
CA VAL A 30 9.46 -7.22 -6.81
C VAL A 30 8.21 -7.73 -7.51
N HIS A 31 7.72 -7.00 -8.50
CA HIS A 31 6.54 -7.37 -9.27
C HIS A 31 6.66 -8.75 -9.92
N SER A 32 7.83 -9.02 -10.53
CA SER A 32 8.10 -10.31 -11.16
C SER A 32 8.17 -11.45 -10.16
N ILE A 33 8.82 -11.22 -9.01
CA ILE A 33 8.94 -12.21 -7.93
C ILE A 33 7.55 -12.53 -7.35
N VAL A 34 6.79 -11.51 -6.98
CA VAL A 34 5.45 -11.66 -6.41
C VAL A 34 4.52 -12.42 -7.36
N ARG A 35 4.55 -12.07 -8.64
CA ARG A 35 3.75 -12.76 -9.66
C ARG A 35 4.18 -14.21 -9.85
N SER A 36 5.48 -14.48 -9.88
CA SER A 36 6.00 -15.84 -10.00
C SER A 36 5.59 -16.70 -8.81
N LEU A 37 5.66 -16.16 -7.59
CA LEU A 37 5.21 -16.88 -6.39
C LEU A 37 3.73 -17.26 -6.47
N LEU A 38 2.91 -16.34 -6.95
CA LEU A 38 1.47 -16.59 -7.09
C LEU A 38 1.17 -17.66 -8.14
N GLU A 39 1.84 -17.61 -9.30
CA GLU A 39 1.70 -18.61 -10.37
C GLU A 39 2.20 -20.01 -9.94
N MET A 40 3.18 -20.06 -9.01
CA MET A 40 3.64 -21.32 -8.41
C MET A 40 2.70 -21.85 -7.31
N GLY A 41 1.59 -21.18 -7.04
CA GLY A 41 0.62 -21.58 -6.01
C GLY A 41 1.11 -21.33 -4.58
N ALA A 42 2.01 -20.37 -4.37
CA ALA A 42 2.34 -19.92 -3.04
C ALA A 42 1.19 -19.07 -2.47
N TYR A 43 0.72 -19.41 -1.26
CA TYR A 43 -0.36 -18.66 -0.60
C TYR A 43 0.03 -18.14 0.77
N ASP A 44 1.19 -18.56 1.30
CA ASP A 44 1.71 -18.09 2.59
C ASP A 44 2.13 -16.61 2.49
N PRO A 45 1.46 -15.68 3.19
CA PRO A 45 1.79 -14.25 3.13
C PRO A 45 3.24 -13.95 3.52
N VAL A 46 3.84 -14.73 4.41
CA VAL A 46 5.24 -14.56 4.84
C VAL A 46 6.19 -14.72 3.66
N ARG A 47 5.96 -15.70 2.80
CA ARG A 47 6.80 -15.93 1.61
C ARG A 47 6.80 -14.76 0.63
N PHE A 48 5.69 -14.03 0.52
CA PHE A 48 5.57 -12.85 -0.35
C PHE A 48 6.38 -11.65 0.12
N LEU A 49 6.84 -11.66 1.36
CA LEU A 49 7.74 -10.63 1.91
C LEU A 49 9.18 -11.15 1.99
N VAL A 50 9.38 -12.36 2.50
CA VAL A 50 10.71 -12.94 2.74
C VAL A 50 11.46 -13.20 1.43
N ILE A 51 10.80 -13.77 0.41
CA ILE A 51 11.48 -14.11 -0.85
C ILE A 51 11.89 -12.86 -1.63
N PRO A 52 11.01 -11.86 -1.85
CA PRO A 52 11.44 -10.58 -2.42
C PRO A 52 12.58 -9.94 -1.65
N ASN A 53 12.53 -9.95 -0.30
CA ASN A 53 13.60 -9.41 0.52
C ASN A 53 14.93 -10.10 0.24
N GLN A 54 14.99 -11.42 0.28
CA GLN A 54 16.22 -12.18 0.05
C GLN A 54 16.83 -11.89 -1.32
N VAL A 55 15.99 -11.89 -2.36
CA VAL A 55 16.45 -11.61 -3.74
C VAL A 55 16.93 -10.17 -3.87
N LEU A 56 16.17 -9.20 -3.35
CA LEU A 56 16.55 -7.79 -3.43
C LEU A 56 17.79 -7.48 -2.61
N PHE A 57 17.87 -7.96 -1.37
CA PHE A 57 19.04 -7.75 -0.52
C PHE A 57 20.33 -8.20 -1.21
N GLN A 58 20.34 -9.39 -1.79
CA GLN A 58 21.50 -9.90 -2.53
C GLN A 58 21.86 -9.03 -3.75
N ASN A 59 20.86 -8.54 -4.48
CA ASN A 59 21.08 -7.68 -5.65
C ASN A 59 21.56 -6.27 -5.26
N ILE A 60 20.99 -5.68 -4.23
CA ILE A 60 21.39 -4.39 -3.67
C ILE A 60 22.86 -4.44 -3.22
N GLN A 61 23.25 -5.47 -2.48
CA GLN A 61 24.63 -5.65 -2.03
C GLN A 61 25.61 -5.81 -3.21
N ARG A 62 25.21 -6.50 -4.27
CA ARG A 62 26.05 -6.72 -5.45
C ARG A 62 26.21 -5.47 -6.31
N THR A 63 25.22 -4.59 -6.35
CA THR A 63 25.19 -3.41 -7.22
C THR A 63 25.51 -2.12 -6.50
N ASP A 64 25.75 -2.17 -5.18
CA ASP A 64 25.99 -1.01 -4.31
C ASP A 64 24.86 0.04 -4.37
N MET A 65 23.64 -0.42 -4.64
CA MET A 65 22.45 0.44 -4.63
C MET A 65 21.99 0.65 -3.19
N ALA A 66 22.07 1.88 -2.70
CA ALA A 66 21.56 2.23 -1.36
C ALA A 66 20.04 2.49 -1.38
N LYS A 67 19.25 1.49 -1.79
CA LYS A 67 17.80 1.61 -1.89
C LYS A 67 17.08 0.51 -1.13
N THR A 68 15.98 0.88 -0.50
CA THR A 68 15.02 -0.03 0.13
C THR A 68 13.63 0.26 -0.40
N LEU A 69 12.69 -0.59 -0.11
CA LEU A 69 11.30 -0.33 -0.42
C LEU A 69 10.38 -0.76 0.73
N THR A 70 9.37 0.01 0.97
CA THR A 70 8.23 -0.42 1.78
C THR A 70 7.33 -1.30 0.93
N LEU A 71 6.75 -2.34 1.51
CA LEU A 71 5.86 -3.26 0.81
C LEU A 71 4.84 -3.85 1.77
N CYS A 72 3.57 -3.66 1.47
CA CYS A 72 2.49 -4.35 2.17
C CYS A 72 1.61 -5.13 1.19
N PHE A 73 0.98 -6.16 1.71
CA PHE A 73 -0.04 -6.94 1.01
C PHE A 73 -1.34 -6.93 1.77
N LEU A 74 -2.42 -6.81 1.01
CA LEU A 74 -3.78 -6.98 1.48
C LEU A 74 -4.37 -8.18 0.74
N ASP A 75 -4.60 -9.27 1.46
CA ASP A 75 -5.11 -10.52 0.94
C ASP A 75 -6.59 -10.67 1.30
N PHE A 76 -7.45 -10.79 0.31
CA PHE A 76 -8.85 -11.11 0.50
C PHE A 76 -9.15 -12.52 0.01
N GLN A 77 -9.51 -13.39 0.95
CA GLN A 77 -9.86 -14.78 0.70
C GLN A 77 -10.89 -15.25 1.73
N ASP A 78 -11.87 -16.03 1.30
CA ASP A 78 -12.89 -16.66 2.17
C ASP A 78 -13.55 -15.65 3.13
N ASN A 79 -13.91 -14.46 2.61
CA ASN A 79 -14.47 -13.33 3.36
C ASN A 79 -13.57 -12.75 4.46
N GLN A 80 -12.29 -13.08 4.46
CA GLN A 80 -11.31 -12.52 5.38
C GLN A 80 -10.34 -11.59 4.65
N LEU A 81 -10.03 -10.49 5.27
CA LEU A 81 -9.02 -9.55 4.84
C LEU A 81 -7.82 -9.65 5.78
N THR A 82 -6.64 -9.91 5.21
CA THR A 82 -5.39 -10.04 5.97
C THR A 82 -4.38 -9.03 5.45
N LEU A 83 -3.82 -8.22 6.36
CA LEU A 83 -2.77 -7.26 6.08
C LEU A 83 -1.43 -7.82 6.55
N SER A 84 -0.38 -7.67 5.75
CA SER A 84 0.99 -8.07 6.06
C SER A 84 2.01 -7.12 5.43
N GLY A 85 3.21 -7.03 6.04
CA GLY A 85 4.28 -6.14 5.56
C GLY A 85 4.11 -4.68 5.98
N GLN A 86 5.15 -3.90 5.77
CA GLN A 86 5.26 -2.51 6.21
C GLN A 86 5.13 -1.55 5.03
N HIS A 87 4.21 -0.59 5.17
CA HIS A 87 4.02 0.56 4.27
C HIS A 87 3.27 1.65 5.04
N GLU A 88 2.60 2.57 4.34
CA GLU A 88 1.69 3.52 4.94
C GLU A 88 0.54 2.82 5.70
N GLU A 89 -0.13 3.56 6.58
CA GLU A 89 -1.29 3.04 7.31
C GLU A 89 -2.40 2.60 6.37
N LEU A 90 -3.06 1.50 6.70
CA LEU A 90 -4.32 1.13 6.05
C LEU A 90 -5.46 1.94 6.66
N ILE A 91 -6.22 2.64 5.83
CA ILE A 91 -7.41 3.37 6.29
C ILE A 91 -8.65 2.55 5.96
N VAL A 92 -9.52 2.36 6.95
CA VAL A 92 -10.78 1.62 6.79
C VAL A 92 -11.96 2.51 7.14
N GLY A 93 -12.80 2.80 6.14
CA GLY A 93 -14.08 3.47 6.32
C GLY A 93 -15.20 2.48 6.60
N ARG A 94 -15.86 2.60 7.75
CA ARG A 94 -16.95 1.74 8.19
C ARG A 94 -18.31 2.28 7.75
N THR A 95 -19.26 1.40 7.59
CA THR A 95 -20.64 1.76 7.18
C THR A 95 -21.33 2.72 8.14
N ASP A 96 -20.93 2.76 9.40
CA ASP A 96 -21.45 3.66 10.44
C ASP A 96 -20.80 5.06 10.43
N GLY A 97 -19.91 5.34 9.46
CA GLY A 97 -19.23 6.62 9.32
C GLY A 97 -17.89 6.73 10.06
N ARG A 98 -17.51 5.72 10.86
CA ARG A 98 -16.18 5.68 11.48
C ARG A 98 -15.10 5.48 10.44
N VAL A 99 -13.95 6.10 10.66
CA VAL A 99 -12.73 5.85 9.89
C VAL A 99 -11.67 5.37 10.89
N GLU A 100 -11.15 4.18 10.62
CA GLU A 100 -10.11 3.52 11.42
C GLU A 100 -8.78 3.58 10.69
N ARG A 101 -7.70 3.75 11.44
CA ARG A 101 -6.32 3.71 10.93
C ARG A 101 -5.65 2.47 11.50
N ILE A 102 -5.02 1.70 10.65
CA ILE A 102 -4.32 0.46 11.03
C ILE A 102 -2.85 0.65 10.67
N ALA A 103 -2.01 0.70 11.71
CA ALA A 103 -0.57 0.83 11.54
C ALA A 103 0.04 -0.44 10.94
N THR A 104 1.02 -0.28 10.06
CA THR A 104 1.74 -1.37 9.40
C THR A 104 3.17 -1.55 9.93
N MET A 105 3.65 -0.65 10.77
CA MET A 105 5.04 -0.61 11.24
C MET A 105 5.50 -1.91 11.92
N ASP A 106 4.60 -2.58 12.62
CA ASP A 106 4.88 -3.83 13.34
C ASP A 106 4.60 -5.09 12.49
N LEU A 107 4.23 -4.93 11.22
CA LEU A 107 3.88 -6.03 10.33
C LEU A 107 5.03 -6.46 9.40
N GLY A 108 6.17 -5.79 9.45
CA GLY A 108 7.33 -6.09 8.62
C GLY A 108 8.47 -5.11 8.80
N LEU A 109 9.46 -5.24 7.92
CA LEU A 109 10.54 -4.28 7.71
C LEU A 109 10.59 -3.88 6.23
N PRO A 110 11.20 -2.75 5.90
CA PRO A 110 11.48 -2.41 4.50
C PRO A 110 12.27 -3.52 3.81
N ILE A 111 11.84 -3.88 2.62
CA ILE A 111 12.46 -4.92 1.78
C ILE A 111 13.84 -4.45 1.32
N GLY A 112 14.83 -5.33 1.43
CA GLY A 112 16.23 -5.04 1.09
C GLY A 112 17.04 -4.40 2.21
N MET A 113 16.44 -4.11 3.37
CA MET A 113 17.11 -3.46 4.49
C MET A 113 18.05 -4.39 5.25
N VAL A 114 17.61 -5.61 5.51
CA VAL A 114 18.38 -6.66 6.24
C VAL A 114 18.32 -8.00 5.50
N PRO A 115 19.29 -8.91 5.72
CA PRO A 115 19.33 -10.17 4.98
C PRO A 115 18.13 -11.08 5.26
N ASP A 116 17.60 -11.06 6.47
CA ASP A 116 16.45 -11.87 6.88
C ASP A 116 15.44 -11.04 7.67
N ILE A 117 14.25 -10.86 7.08
CA ILE A 117 13.12 -10.18 7.72
C ILE A 117 12.12 -11.13 8.35
N SER A 118 12.30 -12.46 8.21
CA SER A 118 11.29 -13.44 8.64
C SER A 118 10.88 -13.32 10.11
N PRO A 119 11.78 -12.96 11.07
CA PRO A 119 11.40 -12.78 12.47
C PRO A 119 10.52 -11.55 12.72
N HIS A 120 10.45 -10.63 11.75
CA HIS A 120 9.73 -9.35 11.85
C HIS A 120 8.43 -9.34 11.06
N VAL A 121 8.15 -10.39 10.28
CA VAL A 121 6.91 -10.47 9.50
C VAL A 121 5.77 -10.91 10.39
N ALA A 122 4.75 -10.06 10.48
CA ALA A 122 3.51 -10.34 11.17
C ALA A 122 2.31 -10.13 10.23
N MET A 123 1.16 -10.63 10.65
CA MET A 123 -0.09 -10.52 9.91
C MET A 123 -1.18 -10.01 10.84
N GLN A 124 -2.01 -9.12 10.32
CA GLN A 124 -3.17 -8.60 11.01
C GLN A 124 -4.45 -8.90 10.22
N ARG A 125 -5.42 -9.55 10.88
CA ARG A 125 -6.76 -9.68 10.31
C ARG A 125 -7.49 -8.36 10.44
N VAL A 126 -8.10 -7.93 9.36
CA VAL A 126 -8.88 -6.69 9.28
C VAL A 126 -10.33 -7.09 9.06
N ALA A 127 -11.21 -6.65 9.94
CA ALA A 127 -12.64 -6.78 9.71
C ALA A 127 -13.01 -6.01 8.43
N PHE A 128 -13.74 -6.65 7.52
CA PHE A 128 -14.10 -6.04 6.24
C PHE A 128 -15.52 -6.50 5.90
N GLU A 129 -16.48 -5.70 6.32
CA GLU A 129 -17.90 -5.99 6.17
C GLU A 129 -18.45 -5.42 4.86
N PRO A 130 -19.62 -5.90 4.38
CA PRO A 130 -20.27 -5.31 3.21
C PRO A 130 -20.42 -3.78 3.34
N ALA A 131 -20.09 -3.08 2.26
CA ALA A 131 -20.03 -1.64 2.11
C ALA A 131 -18.86 -0.94 2.84
N ASP A 132 -18.03 -1.62 3.62
CA ASP A 132 -16.77 -1.07 4.11
C ASP A 132 -15.85 -0.69 2.94
N VAL A 133 -15.03 0.31 3.17
CA VAL A 133 -14.06 0.84 2.20
C VAL A 133 -12.66 0.79 2.80
N VAL A 134 -11.70 0.33 2.00
CA VAL A 134 -10.28 0.35 2.37
C VAL A 134 -9.52 1.27 1.42
N LEU A 135 -8.65 2.12 1.97
CA LEU A 135 -7.67 2.89 1.21
C LEU A 135 -6.27 2.35 1.47
N LEU A 136 -5.52 2.17 0.39
CA LEU A 136 -4.07 2.05 0.34
C LEU A 136 -3.53 3.25 -0.44
N PHE A 137 -2.45 3.86 0.02
CA PHE A 137 -1.90 5.08 -0.56
C PHE A 137 -0.40 5.16 -0.36
N THR A 138 0.28 6.01 -1.12
CA THR A 138 1.68 6.40 -0.94
C THR A 138 1.76 7.74 -0.20
N ASP A 139 2.90 8.01 0.44
CA ASP A 139 3.20 9.25 1.17
C ASP A 139 3.02 10.52 0.34
N GLY A 140 3.17 10.43 -1.00
CA GLY A 140 2.86 11.53 -1.92
C GLY A 140 1.45 12.13 -1.77
N ILE A 141 0.51 11.41 -1.10
CA ILE A 141 -0.79 11.98 -0.71
C ILE A 141 -0.69 12.79 0.57
N THR A 142 -0.16 12.19 1.63
CA THR A 142 -0.12 12.80 2.97
C THR A 142 0.92 13.91 3.05
N GLU A 143 2.00 13.81 2.30
CA GLU A 143 3.08 14.81 2.21
C GLU A 143 2.84 15.88 1.13
N ALA A 144 1.75 15.76 0.35
CA ALA A 144 1.38 16.78 -0.62
C ALA A 144 1.27 18.16 0.05
N GLU A 145 2.02 19.15 -0.46
CA GLU A 145 2.09 20.49 0.11
C GLU A 145 1.24 21.50 -0.66
N ASN A 146 0.62 22.41 0.07
CA ASN A 146 -0.03 23.57 -0.51
C ASN A 146 0.98 24.71 -0.73
N VAL A 147 0.53 25.84 -1.27
CA VAL A 147 1.37 27.01 -1.58
C VAL A 147 2.02 27.69 -0.35
N THR A 148 1.59 27.32 0.87
CA THR A 148 2.17 27.81 2.12
C THR A 148 3.13 26.80 2.77
N GLY A 149 3.37 25.65 2.13
CA GLY A 149 4.21 24.56 2.65
C GLY A 149 3.53 23.73 3.74
N GLU A 150 2.21 23.80 3.86
CA GLU A 150 1.45 22.93 4.77
C GLU A 150 1.18 21.59 4.10
N GLN A 151 1.44 20.48 4.78
CA GLN A 151 1.15 19.14 4.27
C GLN A 151 -0.35 18.80 4.37
N TYR A 152 -0.84 17.98 3.45
CA TYR A 152 -2.22 17.48 3.44
C TYR A 152 -2.54 16.71 4.71
N GLY A 153 -1.71 15.76 5.04
CA GLY A 153 -1.76 14.98 6.25
C GLY A 153 -2.84 13.89 6.25
N ILE A 154 -2.65 12.93 7.14
CA ILE A 154 -3.52 11.74 7.26
C ILE A 154 -4.94 12.10 7.73
N GLU A 155 -5.10 13.12 8.56
CA GLU A 155 -6.39 13.56 9.08
C GLU A 155 -7.31 14.06 7.97
N ARG A 156 -6.77 14.86 7.02
CA ARG A 156 -7.54 15.33 5.85
C ARG A 156 -7.87 14.17 4.92
N LEU A 157 -6.99 13.19 4.77
CA LEU A 157 -7.27 12.00 3.99
C LEU A 157 -8.43 11.19 4.60
N CYS A 158 -8.43 10.99 5.92
CA CYS A 158 -9.53 10.34 6.64
C CYS A 158 -10.85 11.11 6.50
N GLU A 159 -10.81 12.45 6.58
CA GLU A 159 -11.98 13.29 6.42
C GLU A 159 -12.51 13.25 4.98
N SER A 160 -11.62 13.25 3.99
CA SER A 160 -11.96 13.08 2.59
C SER A 160 -12.65 11.73 2.35
N LEU A 161 -12.09 10.63 2.88
CA LEU A 161 -12.76 9.33 2.81
C LEU A 161 -14.16 9.39 3.42
N ARG A 162 -14.32 9.97 4.62
CA ARG A 162 -15.62 10.07 5.31
C ARG A 162 -16.68 10.79 4.46
N ARG A 163 -16.29 11.82 3.72
CA ARG A 163 -17.20 12.56 2.82
C ARG A 163 -17.66 11.74 1.61
N HIS A 164 -16.78 10.88 1.10
CA HIS A 164 -17.00 10.18 -0.17
C HIS A 164 -17.40 8.71 -0.02
N MET A 165 -17.23 8.08 1.14
CA MET A 165 -17.35 6.61 1.33
C MET A 165 -18.73 6.04 1.02
N ALA A 166 -19.80 6.84 0.98
CA ALA A 166 -21.13 6.40 0.58
C ALA A 166 -21.21 6.02 -0.92
N HIS A 167 -20.29 6.51 -1.75
CA HIS A 167 -20.26 6.26 -3.19
C HIS A 167 -19.59 4.92 -3.56
N ASP A 168 -19.57 4.58 -4.85
CA ASP A 168 -18.77 3.47 -5.37
C ASP A 168 -17.26 3.79 -5.32
N ALA A 169 -16.43 2.75 -5.40
CA ALA A 169 -14.98 2.88 -5.26
C ALA A 169 -14.35 3.90 -6.23
N LYS A 170 -14.84 3.97 -7.47
CA LYS A 170 -14.33 4.91 -8.48
C LYS A 170 -14.66 6.36 -8.15
N ARG A 171 -15.86 6.61 -7.62
CA ARG A 171 -16.25 7.95 -7.16
C ARG A 171 -15.52 8.36 -5.90
N ILE A 172 -15.30 7.42 -4.97
CA ILE A 172 -14.48 7.66 -3.77
C ILE A 172 -13.07 8.07 -4.19
N GLN A 173 -12.42 7.27 -5.05
CA GLN A 173 -11.07 7.56 -5.54
C GLN A 173 -11.01 8.96 -6.17
N ARG A 174 -11.94 9.27 -7.07
CA ARG A 174 -11.98 10.59 -7.73
C ARG A 174 -12.14 11.71 -6.73
N GLY A 175 -13.09 11.60 -5.80
CA GLY A 175 -13.33 12.63 -4.78
C GLY A 175 -12.13 12.88 -3.89
N VAL A 176 -11.45 11.81 -3.43
CA VAL A 176 -10.23 11.94 -2.63
C VAL A 176 -9.11 12.63 -3.42
N VAL A 177 -8.89 12.22 -4.68
CA VAL A 177 -7.87 12.84 -5.53
C VAL A 177 -8.19 14.31 -5.81
N GLU A 178 -9.45 14.64 -6.07
CA GLU A 178 -9.90 16.03 -6.27
C GLU A 178 -9.66 16.88 -5.02
N ASP A 179 -9.93 16.35 -3.82
CA ASP A 179 -9.66 17.03 -2.55
C ASP A 179 -8.16 17.31 -2.36
N VAL A 180 -7.30 16.34 -2.66
CA VAL A 180 -5.83 16.49 -2.59
C VAL A 180 -5.36 17.56 -3.59
N LEU A 181 -5.78 17.47 -4.83
CA LEU A 181 -5.40 18.43 -5.87
C LEU A 181 -5.91 19.85 -5.57
N GLN A 182 -7.10 19.97 -4.99
CA GLN A 182 -7.64 21.27 -4.55
C GLN A 182 -6.79 21.85 -3.42
N PHE A 183 -6.31 21.03 -2.49
CA PHE A 183 -5.44 21.47 -1.40
C PHE A 183 -4.07 21.92 -1.91
N ILE A 184 -3.44 21.16 -2.83
CA ILE A 184 -2.18 21.53 -3.49
C ILE A 184 -2.32 22.88 -4.21
N GLY A 185 -3.45 23.10 -4.89
CA GLY A 185 -3.77 24.33 -5.62
C GLY A 185 -2.79 24.56 -6.77
N LYS A 186 -1.97 25.64 -6.67
CA LYS A 186 -0.99 26.01 -7.70
C LYS A 186 0.43 25.52 -7.38
N ASN A 187 0.62 24.79 -6.30
CA ASN A 187 1.93 24.25 -5.95
C ASN A 187 2.31 23.08 -6.88
N THR A 188 3.58 22.71 -6.87
CA THR A 188 4.08 21.56 -7.64
C THR A 188 3.81 20.27 -6.87
N VAL A 189 3.41 19.22 -7.57
CA VAL A 189 3.39 17.86 -7.02
C VAL A 189 4.83 17.37 -7.00
N PHE A 190 5.37 17.07 -5.81
CA PHE A 190 6.78 16.71 -5.63
C PHE A 190 7.03 15.20 -5.67
N ASP A 191 5.98 14.40 -5.46
CA ASP A 191 6.08 12.94 -5.43
C ASP A 191 4.89 12.27 -6.11
N ASP A 192 5.02 10.98 -6.42
CA ASP A 192 3.99 10.19 -7.09
C ASP A 192 2.78 9.96 -6.18
N ILE A 193 1.61 10.41 -6.62
CA ILE A 193 0.34 10.23 -5.92
C ILE A 193 -0.28 8.90 -6.35
N THR A 194 -0.22 7.91 -5.47
CA THR A 194 -0.90 6.62 -5.68
C THR A 194 -2.01 6.42 -4.66
N LEU A 195 -3.20 6.11 -5.14
CA LEU A 195 -4.37 5.78 -4.31
C LEU A 195 -5.10 4.57 -4.87
N LEU A 196 -5.27 3.56 -4.03
CA LEU A 196 -6.12 2.42 -4.32
C LEU A 196 -7.30 2.39 -3.35
N VAL A 197 -8.49 2.26 -3.91
CA VAL A 197 -9.74 2.16 -3.15
C VAL A 197 -10.36 0.80 -3.38
N VAL A 198 -10.60 0.07 -2.30
CA VAL A 198 -11.31 -1.21 -2.32
C VAL A 198 -12.60 -1.04 -1.53
N LYS A 199 -13.75 -1.32 -2.17
CA LYS A 199 -15.06 -1.33 -1.50
C LYS A 199 -15.67 -2.70 -1.57
N ARG A 200 -16.07 -3.26 -0.43
CA ARG A 200 -16.80 -4.53 -0.39
C ARG A 200 -18.24 -4.31 -0.83
N ILE A 201 -18.68 -5.07 -1.83
CA ILE A 201 -20.03 -4.94 -2.39
C ILE A 201 -21.02 -5.89 -1.68
N SER A 202 -20.59 -7.09 -1.35
CA SER A 202 -21.41 -8.15 -0.70
C SER A 202 -20.53 -9.09 0.12
#